data_199565b80e977799d31d297301125b37
#
_entry.id   199565b80e977799d31d297301125b37
#
_cell.length_a   1.000
_cell.length_b   1.000
_cell.length_c   1.000
_cell.angle_alpha   90.00
_cell.angle_beta   90.00
_cell.angle_gamma   90.00
#
_symmetry.space_group_name_H-M   'P 1'
#
loop_
_entity.id
_entity.type
_entity.pdbx_description
1 polymer ?
#
loop_
_entity_poly.entity_id
_entity_poly.type
_entity_poly.pdbx_seq_one_letter_code
_entity_poly.pdbx_strand_id
1 'polypeptide(L)'
;MKGRSTVQLVGDDGFRDLLRSCKREAFHLEVLDSYAEPHEHEPLRRFLDGEPDDYAWFRPWMNIVQETTDRGVAVTRTRIVSVPHTDYTRFSLAVAELNIQAGEDIRYLPRHVAEDVPPDDFWLFDDELVIFSAFGPSRAWSGAVTVDATIAGYCHRMKEQFWALSVPYSEYITA
;
A
#
# COMPACT_ATOMS: atom_id res chain seq x y z
N MET A 1 -29.44 -5.76 -19.46
CA MET A 1 -28.87 -6.80 -18.61
C MET A 1 -27.83 -6.14 -17.70
N LYS A 2 -28.08 -6.03 -16.38
CA LYS A 2 -27.06 -5.57 -15.42
C LYS A 2 -26.01 -6.67 -15.32
N GLY A 3 -24.80 -6.43 -15.84
CA GLY A 3 -23.67 -7.31 -15.63
C GLY A 3 -23.46 -7.48 -14.13
N ARG A 4 -23.44 -8.72 -13.66
CA ARG A 4 -22.99 -9.03 -12.28
C ARG A 4 -21.54 -8.60 -12.19
N SER A 5 -21.25 -7.60 -11.36
CA SER A 5 -19.89 -7.29 -10.96
C SER A 5 -19.33 -8.54 -10.25
N THR A 6 -18.39 -9.23 -10.90
CA THR A 6 -17.75 -10.40 -10.32
C THR A 6 -16.54 -9.94 -9.53
N VAL A 7 -16.59 -10.14 -8.21
CA VAL A 7 -15.41 -10.02 -7.35
C VAL A 7 -14.61 -11.31 -7.48
N GLN A 8 -13.34 -11.20 -7.83
CA GLN A 8 -12.41 -12.31 -7.90
C GLN A 8 -11.40 -12.20 -6.74
N LEU A 9 -11.06 -13.33 -6.12
CA LEU A 9 -9.97 -13.38 -5.14
C LEU A 9 -8.65 -13.73 -5.82
N VAL A 10 -7.60 -13.02 -5.48
CA VAL A 10 -6.23 -13.29 -5.93
C VAL A 10 -5.29 -13.40 -4.73
N GLY A 11 -4.29 -14.25 -4.83
CA GLY A 11 -3.16 -14.32 -3.88
C GLY A 11 -1.97 -13.50 -4.38
N ASP A 12 -0.82 -13.69 -3.73
CA ASP A 12 0.42 -12.94 -4.01
C ASP A 12 0.87 -13.00 -5.47
N ASP A 13 0.81 -14.17 -6.12
CA ASP A 13 1.20 -14.32 -7.52
C ASP A 13 0.27 -13.54 -8.45
N GLY A 14 -1.05 -13.61 -8.21
CA GLY A 14 -2.03 -12.84 -8.97
C GLY A 14 -1.85 -11.34 -8.80
N PHE A 15 -1.51 -10.88 -7.59
CA PHE A 15 -1.19 -9.48 -7.32
C PHE A 15 0.07 -9.02 -8.08
N ARG A 16 1.12 -9.83 -8.09
CA ARG A 16 2.35 -9.56 -8.85
C ARG A 16 2.08 -9.46 -10.35
N ASP A 17 1.21 -10.33 -10.88
CA ASP A 17 0.80 -10.29 -12.28
C ASP A 17 0.02 -9.01 -12.62
N LEU A 18 -0.82 -8.52 -11.70
CA LEU A 18 -1.50 -7.24 -11.86
C LEU A 18 -0.51 -6.06 -11.87
N LEU A 19 0.49 -6.04 -10.98
CA LEU A 19 1.56 -5.05 -11.03
C LEU A 19 2.32 -5.08 -12.36
N ARG A 20 2.64 -6.28 -12.88
CA ARG A 20 3.32 -6.43 -14.18
C ARG A 20 2.48 -5.97 -15.35
N SER A 21 1.17 -6.10 -15.27
CA SER A 21 0.24 -5.69 -16.32
C SER A 21 -0.17 -4.21 -16.27
N CYS A 22 0.06 -3.54 -15.14
CA CYS A 22 -0.21 -2.11 -14.94
C CYS A 22 0.60 -1.26 -15.94
N LYS A 23 -0.03 -0.21 -16.48
CA LYS A 23 0.54 0.58 -17.58
C LYS A 23 0.88 2.01 -17.20
N ARG A 24 0.18 2.60 -16.23
CA ARG A 24 0.32 4.01 -15.86
C ARG A 24 0.65 4.19 -14.39
N GLU A 25 -0.19 3.68 -13.51
CA GLU A 25 -0.07 3.90 -12.07
C GLU A 25 -0.65 2.75 -11.27
N ALA A 26 0.07 2.36 -10.22
CA ALA A 26 -0.40 1.52 -9.12
C ALA A 26 -0.41 2.35 -7.84
N PHE A 27 -1.57 2.81 -7.40
CA PHE A 27 -1.75 3.58 -6.17
C PHE A 27 -2.19 2.68 -5.02
N HIS A 28 -1.58 2.84 -3.84
CA HIS A 28 -1.95 2.14 -2.61
C HIS A 28 -2.41 3.11 -1.53
N LEU A 29 -3.61 2.93 -1.00
CA LEU A 29 -4.07 3.59 0.22
C LEU A 29 -3.92 2.64 1.41
N GLU A 30 -3.17 3.04 2.43
CA GLU A 30 -3.05 2.35 3.71
C GLU A 30 -3.72 3.17 4.81
N VAL A 31 -4.67 2.56 5.53
CA VAL A 31 -5.48 3.25 6.55
C VAL A 31 -5.34 2.66 7.95
N LEU A 32 -4.64 1.53 8.09
CA LEU A 32 -4.44 0.87 9.39
C LEU A 32 -3.12 1.33 10.03
N ASP A 33 -3.12 1.40 11.37
CA ASP A 33 -1.93 1.75 12.16
C ASP A 33 -1.05 0.54 12.49
N SER A 34 -1.48 -0.67 12.14
CA SER A 34 -0.74 -1.92 12.31
C SER A 34 -1.27 -2.98 11.35
N TYR A 35 -0.35 -3.80 10.86
CA TYR A 35 -0.65 -4.93 9.98
C TYR A 35 -0.13 -6.22 10.60
N ALA A 36 -0.88 -7.32 10.44
CA ALA A 36 -0.53 -8.63 10.96
C ALA A 36 0.13 -9.50 9.86
N GLU A 37 1.09 -8.93 9.12
CA GLU A 37 1.81 -9.63 8.06
C GLU A 37 2.84 -10.61 8.69
N PRO A 38 2.70 -11.93 8.52
CA PRO A 38 3.56 -12.90 9.19
C PRO A 38 5.06 -12.72 8.90
N HIS A 39 5.40 -12.29 7.67
CA HIS A 39 6.79 -12.08 7.26
C HIS A 39 7.43 -10.82 7.85
N GLU A 40 6.64 -9.91 8.44
CA GLU A 40 7.11 -8.70 9.11
C GLU A 40 7.27 -8.87 10.63
N HIS A 41 6.79 -9.96 11.23
CA HIS A 41 6.82 -10.15 12.68
C HIS A 41 8.24 -10.14 13.26
N GLU A 42 9.15 -10.90 12.67
CA GLU A 42 10.54 -10.95 13.12
C GLU A 42 11.31 -9.65 12.80
N PRO A 43 11.19 -9.06 11.60
CA PRO A 43 11.75 -7.74 11.33
C PRO A 43 11.26 -6.64 12.28
N LEU A 44 9.97 -6.59 12.59
CA LEU A 44 9.42 -5.63 13.56
C LEU A 44 10.01 -5.86 14.96
N ARG A 45 10.07 -7.11 15.43
CA ARG A 45 10.69 -7.43 16.72
C ARG A 45 12.13 -6.92 16.77
N ARG A 46 12.94 -7.24 15.75
CA ARG A 46 14.34 -6.80 15.67
C ARG A 46 14.46 -5.28 15.68
N PHE A 47 13.61 -4.60 14.95
CA PHE A 47 13.56 -3.13 14.95
C PHE A 47 13.31 -2.57 16.36
N LEU A 48 12.34 -3.12 17.10
CA LEU A 48 12.00 -2.68 18.45
C LEU A 48 13.13 -2.97 19.46
N ASP A 49 13.87 -4.06 19.26
CA ASP A 49 15.01 -4.44 20.08
C ASP A 49 16.31 -3.70 19.69
N GLY A 50 16.27 -2.86 18.66
CA GLY A 50 17.44 -2.13 18.14
C GLY A 50 18.48 -3.04 17.47
N GLU A 51 18.08 -4.22 17.02
CA GLU A 51 18.94 -5.16 16.31
C GLU A 51 19.14 -4.74 14.84
N PRO A 52 20.33 -4.96 14.25
CA PRO A 52 20.57 -4.66 12.85
C PRO A 52 19.76 -5.60 11.94
N ASP A 53 19.28 -5.06 10.80
CA ASP A 53 18.60 -5.82 9.77
C ASP A 53 19.27 -5.56 8.40
N ASP A 54 19.46 -6.60 7.60
CA ASP A 54 19.96 -6.51 6.23
C ASP A 54 18.84 -6.37 5.20
N TYR A 55 17.59 -6.35 5.66
CA TYR A 55 16.38 -6.24 4.87
C TYR A 55 16.25 -7.28 3.74
N ALA A 56 16.88 -8.44 3.87
CA ALA A 56 16.80 -9.50 2.87
C ALA A 56 15.37 -9.98 2.63
N TRP A 57 14.53 -9.97 3.66
CA TRP A 57 13.11 -10.31 3.60
C TRP A 57 12.29 -9.34 2.73
N PHE A 58 12.74 -8.09 2.57
CA PHE A 58 12.05 -7.05 1.83
C PHE A 58 12.46 -6.98 0.35
N ARG A 59 13.59 -7.57 -0.03
CA ARG A 59 14.11 -7.56 -1.40
C ARG A 59 13.12 -8.04 -2.48
N PRO A 60 12.32 -9.10 -2.26
CA PRO A 60 11.35 -9.52 -3.27
C PRO A 60 10.33 -8.44 -3.62
N TRP A 61 9.91 -7.64 -2.62
CA TRP A 61 9.04 -6.50 -2.84
C TRP A 61 9.76 -5.37 -3.58
N MET A 62 10.95 -4.99 -3.13
CA MET A 62 11.77 -3.97 -3.81
C MET A 62 11.97 -4.30 -5.29
N ASN A 63 12.27 -5.55 -5.61
CA ASN A 63 12.50 -5.98 -6.98
C ASN A 63 11.27 -5.77 -7.87
N ILE A 64 10.07 -6.12 -7.40
CA ILE A 64 8.85 -5.96 -8.20
C ILE A 64 8.46 -4.49 -8.34
N VAL A 65 8.69 -3.66 -7.33
CA VAL A 65 8.51 -2.21 -7.43
C VAL A 65 9.47 -1.63 -8.46
N GLN A 66 10.76 -1.99 -8.39
CA GLN A 66 11.79 -1.55 -9.34
C GLN A 66 11.44 -1.97 -10.78
N GLU A 67 11.08 -3.24 -11.01
CA GLU A 67 10.63 -3.72 -12.32
C GLU A 67 9.43 -2.93 -12.86
N THR A 68 8.55 -2.50 -11.97
CA THR A 68 7.33 -1.75 -12.33
C THR A 68 7.69 -0.30 -12.68
N THR A 69 8.50 0.36 -11.87
CA THR A 69 8.93 1.75 -12.10
C THR A 69 9.88 1.87 -13.30
N ASP A 70 10.73 0.87 -13.56
CA ASP A 70 11.61 0.82 -14.75
C ASP A 70 10.83 0.77 -16.07
N ARG A 71 9.58 0.28 -16.04
CA ARG A 71 8.67 0.33 -17.20
C ARG A 71 8.00 1.70 -17.38
N GLY A 72 8.25 2.66 -16.49
CA GLY A 72 7.62 3.99 -16.50
C GLY A 72 6.24 4.03 -15.82
N VAL A 73 5.89 3.01 -15.04
CA VAL A 73 4.66 2.97 -14.23
C VAL A 73 4.92 3.68 -12.91
N ALA A 74 4.07 4.63 -12.53
CA ALA A 74 4.13 5.25 -11.21
C ALA A 74 3.64 4.26 -10.15
N VAL A 75 4.45 4.03 -9.11
CA VAL A 75 4.03 3.30 -7.91
C VAL A 75 3.94 4.32 -6.78
N THR A 76 2.74 4.54 -6.28
CA THR A 76 2.45 5.63 -5.34
C THR A 76 1.70 5.11 -4.13
N ARG A 77 1.90 5.74 -2.97
CA ARG A 77 1.27 5.31 -1.72
C ARG A 77 0.93 6.50 -0.83
N THR A 78 -0.26 6.48 -0.25
CA THR A 78 -0.61 7.35 0.87
C THR A 78 -0.85 6.51 2.12
N ARG A 79 -0.15 6.83 3.20
CA ARG A 79 -0.35 6.24 4.54
C ARG A 79 -1.07 7.22 5.43
N ILE A 80 -2.27 6.84 5.91
CA ILE A 80 -3.00 7.59 6.92
C ILE A 80 -2.61 7.03 8.28
N VAL A 81 -1.93 7.84 9.10
CA VAL A 81 -1.27 7.40 10.32
C VAL A 81 -1.73 8.15 11.55
N SER A 82 -1.85 7.47 12.68
CA SER A 82 -2.11 8.10 13.97
C SER A 82 -0.86 8.79 14.51
N VAL A 83 -1.07 9.89 15.22
CA VAL A 83 -0.01 10.63 15.93
C VAL A 83 -0.44 10.75 17.38
N PRO A 84 0.39 10.31 18.37
CA PRO A 84 1.73 9.71 18.23
C PRO A 84 1.73 8.39 17.46
N HIS A 85 2.85 8.10 16.78
CA HIS A 85 2.99 6.88 15.96
C HIS A 85 3.01 5.62 16.81
N THR A 86 2.38 4.57 16.28
CA THR A 86 2.52 3.20 16.82
C THR A 86 3.92 2.65 16.55
N ASP A 87 4.27 1.56 17.22
CA ASP A 87 5.52 0.83 16.96
C ASP A 87 5.61 0.37 15.51
N TYR A 88 4.51 -0.11 14.96
CA TYR A 88 4.44 -0.52 13.57
C TYR A 88 4.64 0.67 12.62
N THR A 89 4.02 1.81 12.88
CA THR A 89 4.22 3.02 12.04
C THR A 89 5.68 3.48 12.07
N ARG A 90 6.35 3.44 13.25
CA ARG A 90 7.78 3.77 13.34
C ARG A 90 8.66 2.79 12.53
N PHE A 91 8.36 1.51 12.60
CA PHE A 91 9.02 0.48 11.79
C PHE A 91 8.78 0.73 10.29
N SER A 92 7.54 0.96 9.89
CA SER A 92 7.20 1.21 8.48
C SER A 92 7.83 2.48 7.91
N LEU A 93 8.04 3.52 8.75
CA LEU A 93 8.80 4.71 8.38
C LEU A 93 10.27 4.40 8.08
N ALA A 94 10.89 3.54 8.89
CA ALA A 94 12.27 3.11 8.66
C ALA A 94 12.43 2.28 7.38
N VAL A 95 11.44 1.43 7.06
CA VAL A 95 11.42 0.60 5.83
C VAL A 95 11.05 1.40 4.58
N ALA A 96 10.30 2.51 4.72
CA ALA A 96 9.83 3.31 3.60
C ALA A 96 10.95 3.83 2.69
N GLU A 97 12.14 4.08 3.25
CA GLU A 97 13.30 4.51 2.46
C GLU A 97 13.70 3.49 1.39
N LEU A 98 13.55 2.18 1.69
CA LEU A 98 13.82 1.11 0.74
C LEU A 98 12.82 1.11 -0.43
N ASN A 99 11.54 1.37 -0.14
CA ASN A 99 10.51 1.53 -1.16
C ASN A 99 10.83 2.70 -2.09
N ILE A 100 11.26 3.83 -1.52
CA ILE A 100 11.61 5.03 -2.27
C ILE A 100 12.84 4.77 -3.15
N GLN A 101 13.85 4.05 -2.64
CA GLN A 101 15.00 3.62 -3.44
C GLN A 101 14.60 2.75 -4.63
N ALA A 102 13.54 1.94 -4.49
CA ALA A 102 12.96 1.16 -5.58
C ALA A 102 12.07 1.98 -6.53
N GLY A 103 11.87 3.27 -6.28
CA GLY A 103 11.14 4.20 -7.14
C GLY A 103 9.69 4.48 -6.73
N GLU A 104 9.26 4.03 -5.54
CA GLU A 104 7.91 4.32 -5.01
C GLU A 104 7.85 5.76 -4.45
N ASP A 105 6.77 6.50 -4.74
CA ASP A 105 6.45 7.78 -4.08
C ASP A 105 5.52 7.51 -2.90
N ILE A 106 6.02 7.73 -1.68
CA ILE A 106 5.25 7.51 -0.45
C ILE A 106 4.98 8.84 0.24
N ARG A 107 3.71 9.04 0.57
CA ARG A 107 3.23 10.20 1.31
C ARG A 107 2.52 9.80 2.59
N TYR A 108 2.53 10.71 3.55
CA TYR A 108 1.94 10.52 4.87
C TYR A 108 0.87 11.57 5.15
N LEU A 109 -0.22 11.14 5.75
CA LEU A 109 -1.32 12.00 6.17
C LEU A 109 -1.67 11.68 7.63
N PRO A 110 -1.46 12.61 8.58
CA PRO A 110 -1.93 12.42 9.95
C PRO A 110 -3.45 12.21 10.01
N ARG A 111 -3.89 11.18 10.69
CA ARG A 111 -5.31 10.76 10.75
C ARG A 111 -6.25 11.88 11.21
N HIS A 112 -5.80 12.74 12.13
CA HIS A 112 -6.62 13.84 12.65
C HIS A 112 -6.88 14.95 11.62
N VAL A 113 -6.18 14.94 10.49
CA VAL A 113 -6.38 15.87 9.37
C VAL A 113 -7.20 15.23 8.24
N ALA A 114 -7.32 13.89 8.25
CA ALA A 114 -8.06 13.13 7.25
C ALA A 114 -9.55 13.09 7.62
N GLU A 115 -10.41 13.43 6.67
CA GLU A 115 -11.86 13.29 6.77
C GLU A 115 -12.32 12.08 5.92
N ASP A 116 -13.40 11.41 6.36
CA ASP A 116 -14.04 10.31 5.63
C ASP A 116 -13.08 9.17 5.23
N VAL A 117 -12.16 8.80 6.15
CA VAL A 117 -11.22 7.70 5.92
C VAL A 117 -11.99 6.39 5.70
N PRO A 118 -11.76 5.68 4.58
CA PRO A 118 -12.40 4.40 4.34
C PRO A 118 -11.95 3.36 5.36
N PRO A 119 -12.78 2.32 5.62
CA PRO A 119 -12.42 1.29 6.61
C PRO A 119 -11.32 0.33 6.14
N ASP A 120 -11.12 0.21 4.84
CA ASP A 120 -10.25 -0.79 4.24
C ASP A 120 -9.17 -0.15 3.35
N ASP A 121 -8.00 -0.78 3.35
CA ASP A 121 -6.93 -0.49 2.40
C ASP A 121 -7.31 -0.94 1.01
N PHE A 122 -6.82 -0.22 0.01
CA PHE A 122 -6.99 -0.65 -1.38
C PHE A 122 -5.77 -0.31 -2.24
N TRP A 123 -5.62 -1.11 -3.30
CA TRP A 123 -4.83 -0.76 -4.46
C TRP A 123 -5.74 -0.33 -5.60
N LEU A 124 -5.33 0.69 -6.34
CA LEU A 124 -6.00 1.17 -7.54
C LEU A 124 -5.00 1.15 -8.70
N PHE A 125 -5.27 0.33 -9.72
CA PHE A 125 -4.44 0.18 -10.91
C PHE A 125 -5.07 0.91 -12.09
N ASP A 126 -4.31 1.82 -12.69
CA ASP A 126 -4.71 2.57 -13.90
C ASP A 126 -6.07 3.29 -13.80
N ASP A 127 -6.53 3.59 -12.55
CA ASP A 127 -7.85 4.15 -12.22
C ASP A 127 -9.06 3.26 -12.60
N GLU A 128 -8.84 1.98 -12.92
CA GLU A 128 -9.86 1.07 -13.44
C GLU A 128 -10.05 -0.20 -12.61
N LEU A 129 -8.98 -0.75 -12.06
CA LEU A 129 -9.02 -2.00 -11.30
C LEU A 129 -8.68 -1.74 -9.84
N VAL A 130 -9.55 -2.22 -8.94
CA VAL A 130 -9.38 -2.09 -7.49
C VAL A 130 -9.12 -3.44 -6.86
N ILE A 131 -8.19 -3.49 -5.91
CA ILE A 131 -7.97 -4.62 -5.02
C ILE A 131 -8.16 -4.15 -3.59
N PHE A 132 -9.10 -4.75 -2.86
CA PHE A 132 -9.20 -4.60 -1.41
C PHE A 132 -8.44 -5.72 -0.73
N SER A 133 -7.64 -5.38 0.29
CA SER A 133 -6.96 -6.38 1.11
C SER A 133 -7.95 -7.19 1.93
N ALA A 134 -7.86 -8.51 1.85
CA ALA A 134 -8.69 -9.43 2.63
C ALA A 134 -7.78 -10.49 3.27
N PHE A 135 -8.10 -10.89 4.50
CA PHE A 135 -7.39 -11.93 5.22
C PHE A 135 -8.31 -13.12 5.44
N GLY A 136 -7.98 -14.23 4.80
CA GLY A 136 -8.72 -15.48 4.95
C GLY A 136 -8.46 -16.18 6.30
N PRO A 137 -9.16 -17.30 6.58
CA PRO A 137 -8.99 -18.08 7.82
C PRO A 137 -7.55 -18.58 8.04
N SER A 138 -6.77 -18.77 6.97
CA SER A 138 -5.36 -19.17 7.02
C SER A 138 -4.40 -18.01 7.32
N ARG A 139 -4.90 -16.77 7.49
CA ARG A 139 -4.11 -15.54 7.59
C ARG A 139 -3.21 -15.26 6.38
N ALA A 140 -3.32 -16.03 5.30
CA ALA A 140 -2.70 -15.68 4.03
C ALA A 140 -3.39 -14.44 3.47
N TRP A 141 -2.60 -13.50 2.97
CA TRP A 141 -3.14 -12.34 2.28
C TRP A 141 -3.91 -12.78 1.03
N SER A 142 -5.04 -12.16 0.79
CA SER A 142 -5.78 -12.27 -0.46
C SER A 142 -6.33 -10.92 -0.84
N GLY A 143 -6.42 -10.65 -2.14
CA GLY A 143 -7.01 -9.44 -2.68
C GLY A 143 -8.37 -9.72 -3.30
N ALA A 144 -9.38 -8.96 -2.92
CA ALA A 144 -10.67 -8.95 -3.59
C ALA A 144 -10.62 -7.96 -4.77
N VAL A 145 -10.58 -8.48 -5.98
CA VAL A 145 -10.41 -7.71 -7.22
C VAL A 145 -11.75 -7.38 -7.84
N THR A 146 -11.92 -6.13 -8.26
CA THR A 146 -13.08 -5.67 -9.03
C THR A 146 -12.69 -4.64 -10.08
N VAL A 147 -13.43 -4.63 -11.18
CA VAL A 147 -13.39 -3.61 -12.24
C VAL A 147 -14.71 -2.83 -12.33
N ASP A 148 -15.49 -2.84 -11.24
CA ASP A 148 -16.73 -2.07 -11.17
C ASP A 148 -16.40 -0.57 -11.21
N ALA A 149 -16.92 0.13 -12.24
CA ALA A 149 -16.61 1.54 -12.47
C ALA A 149 -17.08 2.46 -11.32
N THR A 150 -18.12 2.08 -10.58
CA THR A 150 -18.60 2.84 -9.42
C THR A 150 -17.59 2.74 -8.28
N ILE A 151 -17.08 1.53 -8.02
CA ILE A 151 -16.07 1.28 -6.99
C ILE A 151 -14.75 1.93 -7.38
N ALA A 152 -14.28 1.75 -8.61
CA ALA A 152 -13.07 2.40 -9.11
C ALA A 152 -13.15 3.92 -9.01
N GLY A 153 -14.29 4.52 -9.39
CA GLY A 153 -14.52 5.95 -9.25
C GLY A 153 -14.55 6.44 -7.81
N TYR A 154 -15.05 5.64 -6.86
CA TYR A 154 -14.94 5.93 -5.43
C TYR A 154 -13.48 5.93 -4.96
N CYS A 155 -12.72 4.89 -5.28
CA CYS A 155 -11.31 4.78 -4.90
C CYS A 155 -10.46 5.89 -5.55
N HIS A 156 -10.76 6.26 -6.79
CA HIS A 156 -10.10 7.39 -7.46
C HIS A 156 -10.32 8.71 -6.70
N ARG A 157 -11.56 9.00 -6.28
CA ARG A 157 -11.83 10.22 -5.49
C ARG A 157 -11.09 10.20 -4.15
N MET A 158 -11.00 9.06 -3.46
CA MET A 158 -10.22 8.91 -2.23
C MET A 158 -8.73 9.15 -2.48
N LYS A 159 -8.19 8.58 -3.56
CA LYS A 159 -6.81 8.83 -3.99
C LYS A 159 -6.56 10.34 -4.14
N GLU A 160 -7.34 11.03 -4.96
CA GLU A 160 -7.17 12.47 -5.21
C GLU A 160 -7.26 13.30 -3.92
N GLN A 161 -8.25 13.02 -3.07
CA GLN A 161 -8.43 13.71 -1.81
C GLN A 161 -7.24 13.55 -0.87
N PHE A 162 -6.83 12.30 -0.60
CA PHE A 162 -5.77 12.03 0.37
C PHE A 162 -4.39 12.36 -0.17
N TRP A 163 -4.16 12.20 -1.47
CA TRP A 163 -2.91 12.61 -2.10
C TRP A 163 -2.68 14.11 -1.98
N ALA A 164 -3.72 14.92 -2.22
CA ALA A 164 -3.64 16.38 -2.11
C ALA A 164 -3.36 16.88 -0.69
N LEU A 165 -3.83 16.16 0.34
CA LEU A 165 -3.65 16.51 1.75
C LEU A 165 -2.37 15.95 2.37
N SER A 166 -1.77 14.93 1.76
CA SER A 166 -0.60 14.23 2.29
C SER A 166 0.69 14.96 1.94
N VAL A 167 1.72 14.73 2.76
CA VAL A 167 3.06 15.28 2.53
C VAL A 167 4.04 14.17 2.13
N PRO A 168 5.01 14.45 1.23
CA PRO A 168 6.05 13.49 0.86
C PRO A 168 6.83 12.99 2.08
N TYR A 169 7.31 11.75 2.01
CA TYR A 169 8.12 11.13 3.07
C TYR A 169 9.26 12.05 3.55
N SER A 170 10.02 12.64 2.64
CA SER A 170 11.17 13.50 2.99
C SER A 170 10.78 14.74 3.81
N GLU A 171 9.59 15.29 3.59
CA GLU A 171 9.06 16.40 4.37
C GLU A 171 8.49 15.92 5.70
N TYR A 172 7.79 14.77 5.67
CA TYR A 172 7.13 14.21 6.84
C TYR A 172 8.10 13.83 7.97
N ILE A 173 9.26 13.24 7.64
CA ILE A 173 10.27 12.83 8.64
C ILE A 173 11.06 14.00 9.22
N THR A 174 10.97 15.19 8.63
CA THR A 174 11.67 16.40 9.10
C THR A 174 10.77 17.39 9.85
N ALA A 175 9.47 17.11 9.87
CA ALA A 175 8.47 17.95 10.56
C ALA A 175 8.33 17.54 12.02
#